data_ff87c2098b7b148a1f69d37418bf4a4a
#
_entry.id   ff87c2098b7b148a1f69d37418bf4a4a
#
_cell.length_a   1.000
_cell.length_b   1.000
_cell.length_c   1.000
_cell.angle_alpha   90.00
_cell.angle_beta   90.00
_cell.angle_gamma   90.00
#
_symmetry.space_group_name_H-M   'P 1'
#
loop_
_entity.id
_entity.type
_entity.pdbx_description
1 polymer ?
#
loop_
_entity_poly.entity_id
_entity_poly.type
_entity_poly.pdbx_seq_one_letter_code
_entity_poly.pdbx_strand_id
1 'polypeptide(L)'
;MQLDSAQLNAFSAVIDEGSFERAAAVLHITRSAVSQRIKLLEERVGQVLVRRATPCTATEAGQALYRHAREIALSEADALAAIGGGPRSTTRLAIGVNADSLATWFPAAMAQAGEDPSITFDIHVEDQDHSANLLREGRVMAAVTADPQPVQGCQVLPLGTLRYRALASPAFMQRFFATGVTATTLARAPMLVFNRRMRCRAAMCAASPAAPSRRPCTGCPRHTLSSKPPRPAWAGAWPRT
;
A
#
# COMPACT_ATOMS: atom_id res chain seq x y z
N MET A 1 -28.95 -10.03 5.83
CA MET A 1 -28.87 -8.71 6.50
C MET A 1 -28.43 -7.72 5.43
N GLN A 2 -29.24 -6.71 5.11
CA GLN A 2 -28.89 -5.70 4.11
C GLN A 2 -28.34 -4.46 4.82
N LEU A 3 -27.18 -3.98 4.41
CA LEU A 3 -26.57 -2.76 4.94
C LEU A 3 -27.16 -1.54 4.21
N ASP A 4 -27.37 -0.47 4.93
CA ASP A 4 -27.90 0.79 4.38
C ASP A 4 -26.76 1.65 3.83
N SER A 5 -26.87 2.08 2.56
CA SER A 5 -25.82 2.87 1.89
C SER A 5 -25.56 4.20 2.59
N ALA A 6 -26.59 4.87 3.13
CA ALA A 6 -26.41 6.14 3.83
C ALA A 6 -25.68 5.96 5.17
N GLN A 7 -25.86 4.81 5.82
CA GLN A 7 -25.12 4.45 7.04
C GLN A 7 -23.66 4.13 6.71
N LEU A 8 -23.39 3.36 5.64
CA LEU A 8 -22.05 3.05 5.17
C LEU A 8 -21.30 4.31 4.75
N ASN A 9 -21.94 5.21 4.02
CA ASN A 9 -21.34 6.47 3.59
C ASN A 9 -21.01 7.37 4.80
N ALA A 10 -21.88 7.43 5.80
CA ALA A 10 -21.62 8.21 7.01
C ALA A 10 -20.42 7.61 7.80
N PHE A 11 -20.35 6.29 7.88
CA PHE A 11 -19.25 5.61 8.54
C PHE A 11 -17.92 5.83 7.80
N SER A 12 -17.89 5.63 6.47
CA SER A 12 -16.68 5.87 5.67
C SER A 12 -16.20 7.32 5.80
N ALA A 13 -17.10 8.29 5.69
CA ALA A 13 -16.75 9.70 5.83
C ALA A 13 -16.14 10.04 7.20
N VAL A 14 -16.61 9.42 8.30
CA VAL A 14 -16.01 9.64 9.63
C VAL A 14 -14.59 9.07 9.71
N ILE A 15 -14.33 7.94 9.08
CA ILE A 15 -12.99 7.35 9.05
C ILE A 15 -12.06 8.16 8.15
N ASP A 16 -12.51 8.55 6.97
CA ASP A 16 -11.72 9.35 6.00
C ASP A 16 -11.34 10.71 6.59
N GLU A 17 -12.29 11.37 7.22
CA GLU A 17 -12.10 12.71 7.79
C GLU A 17 -11.52 12.69 9.21
N GLY A 18 -11.53 11.54 9.88
CA GLY A 18 -11.11 11.40 11.27
C GLY A 18 -11.94 12.22 12.28
N SER A 19 -13.14 12.72 11.88
CA SER A 19 -13.97 13.59 12.70
C SER A 19 -15.43 13.54 12.26
N PHE A 20 -16.34 13.49 13.22
CA PHE A 20 -17.78 13.55 12.98
C PHE A 20 -18.22 14.90 12.40
N GLU A 21 -17.56 16.00 12.81
CA GLU A 21 -17.84 17.34 12.33
C GLU A 21 -17.47 17.49 10.85
N ARG A 22 -16.26 17.06 10.48
CA ARG A 22 -15.79 17.11 9.10
C ARG A 22 -16.60 16.21 8.19
N ALA A 23 -16.91 15.00 8.64
CA ALA A 23 -17.78 14.09 7.92
C ALA A 23 -19.18 14.69 7.66
N ALA A 24 -19.74 15.38 8.65
CA ALA A 24 -21.01 16.06 8.51
C ALA A 24 -20.96 17.18 7.45
N ALA A 25 -19.85 17.95 7.42
CA ALA A 25 -19.63 18.98 6.41
C ALA A 25 -19.53 18.39 4.99
N VAL A 26 -18.75 17.32 4.80
CA VAL A 26 -18.58 16.64 3.51
C VAL A 26 -19.88 16.03 3.02
N LEU A 27 -20.68 15.45 3.91
CA LEU A 27 -21.97 14.82 3.58
C LEU A 27 -23.14 15.80 3.51
N HIS A 28 -22.91 17.09 3.79
CA HIS A 28 -23.96 18.15 3.84
C HIS A 28 -25.13 17.79 4.76
N ILE A 29 -24.83 17.18 5.93
CA ILE A 29 -25.81 16.83 6.96
C ILE A 29 -25.35 17.30 8.34
N THR A 30 -26.18 17.18 9.35
CA THR A 30 -25.80 17.56 10.72
C THR A 30 -24.90 16.51 11.37
N ARG A 31 -24.07 16.93 12.32
CA ARG A 31 -23.26 15.99 13.13
C ARG A 31 -24.11 14.96 13.87
N SER A 32 -25.29 15.38 14.36
CA SER A 32 -26.24 14.47 15.03
C SER A 32 -26.74 13.39 14.07
N ALA A 33 -27.03 13.74 12.80
CA ALA A 33 -27.43 12.78 11.79
C ALA A 33 -26.33 11.77 11.47
N VAL A 34 -25.06 12.21 11.36
CA VAL A 34 -23.92 11.30 11.21
C VAL A 34 -23.83 10.35 12.39
N SER A 35 -23.88 10.88 13.63
CA SER A 35 -23.81 10.06 14.84
C SER A 35 -24.94 9.03 14.92
N GLN A 36 -26.16 9.41 14.52
CA GLN A 36 -27.32 8.51 14.51
C GLN A 36 -27.17 7.40 13.47
N ARG A 37 -26.70 7.73 12.25
CA ARG A 37 -26.45 6.73 11.20
C ARG A 37 -25.41 5.70 11.63
N ILE A 38 -24.32 6.14 12.25
CA ILE A 38 -23.27 5.23 12.75
C ILE A 38 -23.83 4.38 13.89
N LYS A 39 -24.57 4.96 14.83
CA LYS A 39 -25.19 4.20 15.92
C LYS A 39 -26.12 3.09 15.39
N LEU A 40 -26.97 3.40 14.43
CA LEU A 40 -27.86 2.41 13.80
C LEU A 40 -27.07 1.32 13.05
N LEU A 41 -25.94 1.68 12.43
CA LEU A 41 -25.08 0.70 11.78
C LEU A 41 -24.42 -0.22 12.81
N GLU A 42 -23.89 0.32 13.91
CA GLU A 42 -23.28 -0.43 15.01
C GLU A 42 -24.30 -1.36 15.69
N GLU A 43 -25.53 -0.88 15.92
CA GLU A 43 -26.62 -1.69 16.45
C GLU A 43 -26.99 -2.84 15.50
N ARG A 44 -27.04 -2.59 14.20
CA ARG A 44 -27.34 -3.60 13.17
C ARG A 44 -26.26 -4.66 13.06
N VAL A 45 -24.99 -4.27 13.14
CA VAL A 45 -23.83 -5.17 13.08
C VAL A 45 -23.57 -5.85 14.42
N GLY A 46 -24.05 -5.29 15.51
CA GLY A 46 -23.84 -5.78 16.88
C GLY A 46 -22.43 -5.51 17.40
N GLN A 47 -21.67 -4.61 16.80
CA GLN A 47 -20.29 -4.28 17.18
C GLN A 47 -20.02 -2.79 17.05
N VAL A 48 -19.13 -2.28 17.90
CA VAL A 48 -18.59 -0.91 17.78
C VAL A 48 -17.64 -0.85 16.59
N LEU A 49 -17.89 0.08 15.67
CA LEU A 49 -17.14 0.23 14.42
C LEU A 49 -16.17 1.40 14.44
N VAL A 50 -16.42 2.43 15.27
CA VAL A 50 -15.61 3.64 15.35
C VAL A 50 -14.99 3.79 16.73
N ARG A 51 -13.68 3.94 16.79
CA ARG A 51 -12.97 4.45 17.97
C ARG A 51 -13.06 5.97 17.99
N ARG A 52 -13.76 6.52 18.97
CA ARG A 52 -13.95 7.97 19.15
C ARG A 52 -12.71 8.61 19.76
N ALA A 53 -11.59 8.59 19.05
CA ALA A 53 -10.35 9.28 19.41
C ALA A 53 -10.18 10.51 18.50
N THR A 54 -9.10 11.26 18.67
CA THR A 54 -8.73 12.35 17.76
C THR A 54 -7.36 12.01 17.13
N PRO A 55 -7.35 11.63 15.84
CA PRO A 55 -8.47 11.43 14.91
C PRO A 55 -9.32 10.17 15.24
N CYS A 56 -10.59 10.17 14.77
CA CYS A 56 -11.42 8.97 14.81
C CYS A 56 -10.83 7.88 13.91
N THR A 57 -10.86 6.63 14.37
CA THR A 57 -10.31 5.49 13.63
C THR A 57 -11.29 4.32 13.66
N ALA A 58 -11.20 3.42 12.69
CA ALA A 58 -11.98 2.20 12.68
C ALA A 58 -11.51 1.20 13.74
N THR A 59 -12.43 0.44 14.33
CA THR A 59 -12.12 -0.79 15.08
C THR A 59 -11.72 -1.89 14.10
N GLU A 60 -11.32 -3.07 14.58
CA GLU A 60 -11.05 -4.23 13.72
C GLU A 60 -12.28 -4.62 12.88
N ALA A 61 -13.47 -4.69 13.50
CA ALA A 61 -14.72 -4.90 12.78
C ALA A 61 -15.04 -3.75 11.82
N GLY A 62 -14.76 -2.50 12.25
CA GLY A 62 -14.90 -1.31 11.42
C GLY A 62 -14.01 -1.34 10.19
N GLN A 63 -12.78 -1.85 10.28
CA GLN A 63 -11.86 -1.97 9.14
C GLN A 63 -12.42 -2.90 8.06
N ALA A 64 -12.98 -4.04 8.45
CA ALA A 64 -13.60 -4.96 7.51
C ALA A 64 -14.79 -4.29 6.77
N LEU A 65 -15.63 -3.57 7.52
CA LEU A 65 -16.78 -2.88 6.96
C LEU A 65 -16.38 -1.65 6.11
N TYR A 66 -15.33 -0.95 6.48
CA TYR A 66 -14.79 0.18 5.71
C TYR A 66 -14.30 -0.27 4.33
N ARG A 67 -13.57 -1.39 4.25
CA ARG A 67 -13.16 -1.98 2.95
C ARG A 67 -14.38 -2.29 2.08
N HIS A 68 -15.37 -2.97 2.66
CA HIS A 68 -16.60 -3.29 1.96
C HIS A 68 -17.37 -2.05 1.45
N ALA A 69 -17.45 -1.00 2.27
CA ALA A 69 -18.06 0.27 1.86
C ALA A 69 -17.33 0.93 0.68
N ARG A 70 -15.98 0.86 0.66
CA ARG A 70 -15.17 1.38 -0.44
C ARG A 70 -15.34 0.56 -1.72
N GLU A 71 -15.45 -0.76 -1.63
CA GLU A 71 -15.71 -1.65 -2.77
C GLU A 71 -17.09 -1.36 -3.39
N ILE A 72 -18.13 -1.16 -2.57
CA ILE A 72 -19.47 -0.78 -3.03
C ILE A 72 -19.40 0.56 -3.77
N ALA A 73 -18.77 1.58 -3.17
CA ALA A 73 -18.69 2.91 -3.77
C ALA A 73 -17.98 2.88 -5.15
N LEU A 74 -16.94 2.06 -5.31
CA LEU A 74 -16.28 1.86 -6.60
C LEU A 74 -17.20 1.17 -7.60
N SER A 75 -17.85 0.08 -7.20
CA SER A 75 -18.76 -0.66 -8.07
C SER A 75 -19.95 0.22 -8.53
N GLU A 76 -20.47 1.07 -7.64
CA GLU A 76 -21.51 2.05 -7.99
C GLU A 76 -20.97 3.10 -8.99
N ALA A 77 -19.76 3.61 -8.78
CA ALA A 77 -19.14 4.56 -9.68
C ALA A 77 -18.90 3.96 -11.08
N ASP A 78 -18.42 2.72 -11.16
CA ASP A 78 -18.22 1.99 -12.41
C ASP A 78 -19.55 1.75 -13.14
N ALA A 79 -20.60 1.37 -12.41
CA ALA A 79 -21.92 1.16 -12.98
C ALA A 79 -22.51 2.47 -13.54
N LEU A 80 -22.39 3.58 -12.82
CA LEU A 80 -22.84 4.90 -13.27
C LEU A 80 -22.06 5.37 -14.50
N ALA A 81 -20.75 5.14 -14.53
CA ALA A 81 -19.93 5.47 -15.70
C ALA A 81 -20.34 4.67 -16.94
N ALA A 82 -20.68 3.38 -16.79
CA ALA A 82 -21.08 2.50 -17.86
C ALA A 82 -22.42 2.92 -18.54
N ILE A 83 -23.33 3.55 -17.75
CA ILE A 83 -24.63 4.02 -18.30
C ILE A 83 -24.60 5.49 -18.72
N GLY A 84 -23.43 6.13 -18.72
CA GLY A 84 -23.29 7.54 -19.11
C GLY A 84 -23.93 8.52 -18.13
N GLY A 85 -24.27 8.08 -16.92
CA GLY A 85 -24.99 8.83 -15.90
C GLY A 85 -24.06 9.57 -14.95
N GLY A 86 -23.99 10.87 -15.11
CA GLY A 86 -23.42 11.79 -14.13
C GLY A 86 -22.04 12.35 -14.47
N PRO A 87 -21.65 13.44 -13.81
CA PRO A 87 -20.27 13.91 -13.88
C PRO A 87 -19.36 12.78 -13.35
N ARG A 88 -18.29 12.47 -14.07
CA ARG A 88 -17.26 11.51 -13.61
C ARG A 88 -16.80 11.94 -12.21
N SER A 89 -17.29 11.25 -11.19
CA SER A 89 -16.82 11.50 -9.84
C SER A 89 -15.33 11.15 -9.81
N THR A 90 -14.54 12.06 -9.31
CA THR A 90 -13.09 11.84 -9.19
C THR A 90 -12.88 10.66 -8.24
N THR A 91 -12.37 9.56 -8.77
CA THR A 91 -12.08 8.36 -7.98
C THR A 91 -10.71 8.55 -7.33
N ARG A 92 -10.68 8.64 -6.00
CA ARG A 92 -9.43 8.71 -5.24
C ARG A 92 -8.92 7.30 -4.96
N LEU A 93 -7.79 6.93 -5.56
CA LEU A 93 -7.14 5.65 -5.36
C LEU A 93 -6.03 5.78 -4.31
N ALA A 94 -6.27 5.23 -3.13
CA ALA A 94 -5.26 5.15 -2.07
C ALA A 94 -4.33 3.96 -2.34
N ILE A 95 -3.04 4.21 -2.51
CA ILE A 95 -2.04 3.19 -2.88
C ILE A 95 -0.87 3.24 -1.90
N GLY A 96 -0.54 2.10 -1.30
CA GLY A 96 0.68 1.91 -0.52
C GLY A 96 1.87 1.59 -1.43
N VAL A 97 2.98 2.34 -1.29
CA VAL A 97 4.17 2.11 -2.11
C VAL A 97 5.43 2.28 -1.25
N ASN A 98 6.46 1.49 -1.51
CA ASN A 98 7.74 1.70 -0.86
C ASN A 98 8.55 2.82 -1.54
N ALA A 99 9.47 3.43 -0.77
CA ALA A 99 10.27 4.55 -1.25
C ALA A 99 11.10 4.23 -2.50
N ASP A 100 11.60 2.99 -2.62
CA ASP A 100 12.43 2.59 -3.76
C ASP A 100 11.62 2.47 -5.04
N SER A 101 10.41 1.92 -4.97
CA SER A 101 9.48 1.88 -6.11
C SER A 101 9.06 3.29 -6.50
N LEU A 102 8.75 4.14 -5.53
CA LEU A 102 8.37 5.53 -5.76
C LEU A 102 9.52 6.34 -6.42
N ALA A 103 10.77 6.07 -6.04
CA ALA A 103 11.95 6.73 -6.61
C ALA A 103 12.35 6.21 -8.00
N THR A 104 11.78 5.11 -8.47
CA THR A 104 12.22 4.44 -9.71
C THR A 104 11.11 4.34 -10.76
N TRP A 105 10.35 3.28 -10.73
CA TRP A 105 9.42 2.92 -11.81
C TRP A 105 7.99 3.42 -11.60
N PHE A 106 7.58 3.61 -10.34
CA PHE A 106 6.20 3.95 -9.98
C PHE A 106 5.71 5.29 -10.57
N PRO A 107 6.52 6.38 -10.62
CA PRO A 107 6.09 7.63 -11.25
C PRO A 107 5.72 7.48 -12.73
N ALA A 108 6.44 6.64 -13.48
CA ALA A 108 6.11 6.39 -14.88
C ALA A 108 4.77 5.64 -15.03
N ALA A 109 4.49 4.69 -14.14
CA ALA A 109 3.19 4.00 -14.11
C ALA A 109 2.05 4.96 -13.76
N MET A 110 2.30 5.87 -12.80
CA MET A 110 1.33 6.90 -12.40
C MET A 110 1.02 7.87 -13.54
N ALA A 111 2.03 8.27 -14.30
CA ALA A 111 1.84 9.17 -15.46
C ALA A 111 0.92 8.54 -16.51
N GLN A 112 1.04 7.24 -16.77
CA GLN A 112 0.16 6.52 -17.69
C GLN A 112 -1.28 6.39 -17.15
N ALA A 113 -1.43 6.10 -15.85
CA ALA A 113 -2.75 5.98 -15.23
C ALA A 113 -3.44 7.35 -15.07
N GLY A 114 -2.66 8.43 -14.92
CA GLY A 114 -3.14 9.80 -14.78
C GLY A 114 -3.64 10.44 -16.10
N GLU A 115 -3.59 9.73 -17.23
CA GLU A 115 -4.23 10.17 -18.49
C GLU A 115 -5.76 10.26 -18.34
N ASP A 116 -6.35 9.52 -17.39
CA ASP A 116 -7.75 9.66 -17.03
C ASP A 116 -7.94 10.73 -15.94
N PRO A 117 -8.55 11.90 -16.27
CA PRO A 117 -8.73 12.99 -15.31
C PRO A 117 -9.71 12.65 -14.19
N SER A 118 -10.43 11.54 -14.29
CA SER A 118 -11.33 11.08 -13.23
C SER A 118 -10.61 10.33 -12.10
N ILE A 119 -9.30 10.05 -12.24
CA ILE A 119 -8.52 9.33 -11.26
C ILE A 119 -7.59 10.29 -10.51
N THR A 120 -7.65 10.28 -9.19
CA THR A 120 -6.68 10.93 -8.31
C THR A 120 -6.00 9.89 -7.43
N PHE A 121 -4.72 10.10 -7.16
CA PHE A 121 -3.93 9.15 -6.37
C PHE A 121 -3.62 9.72 -5.00
N ASP A 122 -3.83 8.89 -3.99
CA ASP A 122 -3.42 9.13 -2.61
C ASP A 122 -2.30 8.16 -2.25
N ILE A 123 -1.06 8.65 -2.21
CA ILE A 123 0.12 7.80 -2.08
C ILE A 123 0.55 7.74 -0.63
N HIS A 124 0.50 6.52 -0.08
CA HIS A 124 1.00 6.20 1.25
C HIS A 124 2.37 5.55 1.14
N VAL A 125 3.41 6.25 1.60
CA VAL A 125 4.78 5.71 1.58
C VAL A 125 5.01 4.89 2.85
N GLU A 126 5.29 3.60 2.69
CA GLU A 126 5.58 2.68 3.78
C GLU A 126 6.72 1.73 3.37
N ASP A 127 7.35 1.07 4.33
CA ASP A 127 8.37 0.04 4.07
C ASP A 127 7.74 -1.15 3.33
N GLN A 128 8.50 -1.76 2.41
CA GLN A 128 8.03 -2.90 1.61
C GLN A 128 7.53 -4.09 2.45
N ASP A 129 8.10 -4.29 3.66
CA ASP A 129 7.71 -5.34 4.58
C ASP A 129 6.44 -4.99 5.38
N HIS A 130 5.98 -3.73 5.30
CA HIS A 130 4.84 -3.20 6.05
C HIS A 130 3.70 -2.70 5.17
N SER A 131 3.93 -2.53 3.87
CA SER A 131 2.91 -2.04 2.93
C SER A 131 1.64 -2.89 2.93
N ALA A 132 1.76 -4.22 3.13
CA ALA A 132 0.62 -5.12 3.26
C ALA A 132 -0.27 -4.83 4.49
N ASN A 133 0.27 -4.19 5.55
CA ASN A 133 -0.54 -3.80 6.71
C ASN A 133 -1.52 -2.69 6.37
N LEU A 134 -1.14 -1.77 5.48
CA LEU A 134 -2.04 -0.72 5.00
C LEU A 134 -3.29 -1.31 4.32
N LEU A 135 -3.13 -2.44 3.58
CA LEU A 135 -4.26 -3.19 3.01
C LEU A 135 -5.10 -3.85 4.10
N ARG A 136 -4.46 -4.50 5.09
CA ARG A 136 -5.18 -5.13 6.21
C ARG A 136 -5.97 -4.12 7.03
N GLU A 137 -5.42 -2.92 7.19
CA GLU A 137 -6.06 -1.80 7.88
C GLU A 137 -7.11 -1.07 7.02
N GLY A 138 -7.28 -1.43 5.74
CA GLY A 138 -8.20 -0.77 4.83
C GLY A 138 -7.83 0.67 4.48
N ARG A 139 -6.61 1.10 4.78
CA ARG A 139 -6.10 2.46 4.51
C ARG A 139 -5.77 2.68 3.05
N VAL A 140 -5.45 1.62 2.34
CA VAL A 140 -5.17 1.63 0.90
C VAL A 140 -5.93 0.52 0.19
N MET A 141 -6.19 0.71 -1.08
CA MET A 141 -6.90 -0.23 -1.95
C MET A 141 -5.95 -1.15 -2.71
N ALA A 142 -4.74 -0.69 -2.92
CA ALA A 142 -3.65 -1.45 -3.52
C ALA A 142 -2.35 -1.16 -2.79
N ALA A 143 -1.41 -2.11 -2.79
CA ALA A 143 -0.09 -1.90 -2.23
C ALA A 143 0.99 -2.60 -3.05
N VAL A 144 2.11 -1.91 -3.22
CA VAL A 144 3.35 -2.51 -3.72
C VAL A 144 4.10 -3.08 -2.53
N THR A 145 4.21 -4.40 -2.46
CA THR A 145 4.79 -5.12 -1.33
C THR A 145 5.76 -6.20 -1.79
N ALA A 146 6.69 -6.58 -0.94
CA ALA A 146 7.54 -7.76 -1.13
C ALA A 146 6.92 -9.02 -0.50
N ASP A 147 5.85 -8.89 0.28
CA ASP A 147 5.15 -10.01 0.91
C ASP A 147 4.30 -10.75 -0.15
N PRO A 148 4.61 -12.03 -0.45
CA PRO A 148 3.84 -12.82 -1.40
C PRO A 148 2.51 -13.33 -0.82
N GLN A 149 2.26 -13.16 0.48
CA GLN A 149 1.05 -13.64 1.12
C GLN A 149 -0.14 -12.74 0.77
N PRO A 150 -1.21 -13.27 0.18
CA PRO A 150 -2.38 -12.47 -0.14
C PRO A 150 -3.06 -11.96 1.14
N VAL A 151 -3.45 -10.70 1.11
CA VAL A 151 -4.37 -10.14 2.11
C VAL A 151 -5.78 -10.59 1.74
N GLN A 152 -6.59 -10.96 2.74
CA GLN A 152 -7.96 -11.40 2.50
C GLN A 152 -8.74 -10.36 1.67
N GLY A 153 -9.38 -10.81 0.60
CA GLY A 153 -10.11 -9.97 -0.34
C GLY A 153 -9.22 -9.25 -1.38
N CYS A 154 -7.89 -9.50 -1.39
CA CYS A 154 -6.98 -8.92 -2.36
C CYS A 154 -6.36 -10.01 -3.25
N GLN A 155 -6.05 -9.63 -4.49
CA GLN A 155 -5.27 -10.46 -5.42
C GLN A 155 -3.81 -10.04 -5.38
N VAL A 156 -2.91 -11.01 -5.53
CA VAL A 156 -1.47 -10.76 -5.66
C VAL A 156 -1.07 -10.90 -7.13
N LEU A 157 -0.54 -9.81 -7.69
CA LEU A 157 -0.02 -9.78 -9.06
C LEU A 157 1.50 -9.59 -9.00
N PRO A 158 2.31 -10.51 -9.58
CA PRO A 158 3.76 -10.36 -9.61
C PRO A 158 4.14 -9.23 -10.59
N LEU A 159 4.79 -8.18 -10.10
CA LEU A 159 5.25 -7.04 -10.90
C LEU A 159 6.68 -7.23 -11.42
N GLY A 160 7.44 -8.18 -10.88
CA GLY A 160 8.84 -8.41 -11.19
C GLY A 160 9.73 -8.33 -9.98
N THR A 161 11.01 -8.05 -10.19
CA THR A 161 12.02 -8.03 -9.12
C THR A 161 12.85 -6.75 -9.16
N LEU A 162 13.12 -6.17 -8.00
CA LEU A 162 14.00 -5.03 -7.83
C LEU A 162 15.38 -5.52 -7.37
N ARG A 163 16.44 -5.20 -8.14
CA ARG A 163 17.81 -5.61 -7.80
C ARG A 163 18.51 -4.52 -7.01
N TYR A 164 18.85 -4.82 -5.77
CA TYR A 164 19.70 -3.96 -4.96
C TYR A 164 21.17 -4.29 -5.17
N ARG A 165 22.01 -3.26 -5.27
CA ARG A 165 23.46 -3.37 -5.35
C ARG A 165 24.11 -2.61 -4.20
N ALA A 166 25.08 -3.23 -3.57
CA ALA A 166 25.93 -2.52 -2.63
C ALA A 166 26.88 -1.60 -3.42
N LEU A 167 26.96 -0.36 -2.99
CA LEU A 167 27.85 0.65 -3.58
C LEU A 167 28.82 1.14 -2.52
N ALA A 168 30.04 1.42 -2.95
CA ALA A 168 31.08 2.02 -2.12
C ALA A 168 31.94 2.93 -2.97
N SER A 169 32.49 4.01 -2.37
CA SER A 169 33.44 4.86 -3.06
C SER A 169 34.81 4.13 -3.22
N PRO A 170 35.64 4.50 -4.23
CA PRO A 170 36.96 3.93 -4.39
C PRO A 170 37.82 4.04 -3.13
N ALA A 171 37.79 5.19 -2.43
CA ALA A 171 38.53 5.39 -1.19
C ALA A 171 38.05 4.45 -0.06
N PHE A 172 36.72 4.22 0.02
CA PHE A 172 36.16 3.27 0.97
C PHE A 172 36.57 1.83 0.67
N MET A 173 36.61 1.45 -0.62
CA MET A 173 37.07 0.13 -1.06
C MET A 173 38.56 -0.07 -0.69
N GLN A 174 39.43 0.91 -0.93
CA GLN A 174 40.85 0.84 -0.55
C GLN A 174 41.00 0.71 0.97
N ARG A 175 40.22 1.44 1.76
CA ARG A 175 40.37 1.46 3.22
C ARG A 175 39.89 0.17 3.89
N PHE A 176 38.77 -0.40 3.45
CA PHE A 176 38.09 -1.51 4.14
C PHE A 176 38.19 -2.84 3.40
N PHE A 177 38.45 -2.82 2.10
CA PHE A 177 38.37 -3.99 1.23
C PHE A 177 39.69 -4.17 0.38
N ALA A 178 40.80 -3.62 0.82
CA ALA A 178 42.10 -3.74 0.11
C ALA A 178 42.48 -5.21 -0.15
N THR A 179 42.14 -6.13 0.75
CA THR A 179 42.39 -7.57 0.64
C THR A 179 41.20 -8.36 0.02
N GLY A 180 40.22 -7.65 -0.52
CA GLY A 180 39.01 -8.23 -1.11
C GLY A 180 37.77 -8.15 -0.23
N VAL A 181 36.60 -8.40 -0.85
CA VAL A 181 35.31 -8.39 -0.19
C VAL A 181 35.03 -9.79 0.37
N THR A 182 35.22 -9.96 1.66
CA THR A 182 34.99 -11.21 2.40
C THR A 182 33.96 -10.99 3.52
N ALA A 183 33.43 -12.07 4.12
CA ALA A 183 32.56 -11.95 5.28
C ALA A 183 33.23 -11.20 6.44
N THR A 184 34.53 -11.39 6.64
CA THR A 184 35.32 -10.72 7.69
C THR A 184 35.47 -9.24 7.43
N THR A 185 35.80 -8.83 6.18
CA THR A 185 35.92 -7.41 5.82
C THR A 185 34.59 -6.70 5.83
N LEU A 186 33.51 -7.37 5.39
CA LEU A 186 32.14 -6.85 5.46
C LEU A 186 31.66 -6.65 6.92
N ALA A 187 32.04 -7.53 7.83
CA ALA A 187 31.66 -7.41 9.25
C ALA A 187 32.30 -6.19 9.93
N ARG A 188 33.49 -5.77 9.47
CA ARG A 188 34.25 -4.63 10.00
C ARG A 188 33.94 -3.30 9.31
N ALA A 189 33.51 -3.34 8.04
CA ALA A 189 33.26 -2.14 7.29
C ALA A 189 31.96 -1.46 7.80
N PRO A 190 31.95 -0.14 8.02
CA PRO A 190 30.73 0.58 8.34
C PRO A 190 29.79 0.54 7.14
N MET A 191 28.48 0.43 7.42
CA MET A 191 27.44 0.41 6.41
C MET A 191 26.42 1.51 6.67
N LEU A 192 26.09 2.26 5.64
CA LEU A 192 24.95 3.18 5.67
C LEU A 192 23.69 2.37 5.40
N VAL A 193 22.76 2.37 6.33
CA VAL A 193 21.50 1.66 6.24
C VAL A 193 20.38 2.69 6.21
N PHE A 194 19.58 2.67 5.15
CA PHE A 194 18.46 3.61 4.97
C PHE A 194 17.40 3.46 6.08
N ASN A 195 17.10 2.20 6.47
CA ASN A 195 16.15 1.90 7.52
C ASN A 195 16.68 0.76 8.40
N ARG A 196 16.55 0.89 9.74
CA ARG A 196 16.95 -0.16 10.70
C ARG A 196 16.18 -1.48 10.53
N ARG A 197 15.01 -1.44 9.92
CA ARG A 197 14.18 -2.60 9.62
C ARG A 197 14.69 -3.39 8.40
N MET A 198 15.48 -2.77 7.52
CA MET A 198 16.08 -3.45 6.36
C MET A 198 17.16 -4.44 6.79
N ARG A 199 17.00 -5.70 6.45
CA ARG A 199 17.97 -6.79 6.71
C ARG A 199 19.10 -6.86 5.68
N CYS A 200 19.41 -5.77 4.99
CA CYS A 200 20.40 -5.73 3.88
C CYS A 200 21.80 -6.23 4.28
N ARG A 201 22.26 -5.91 5.51
CA ARG A 201 23.58 -6.37 5.97
C ARG A 201 23.65 -7.90 6.10
N ALA A 202 22.63 -8.51 6.67
CA ALA A 202 22.56 -9.96 6.82
C ALA A 202 22.49 -10.66 5.45
N ALA A 203 21.70 -10.11 4.51
CA ALA A 203 21.61 -10.61 3.16
C ALA A 203 22.92 -10.48 2.38
N MET A 204 23.64 -9.35 2.52
CA MET A 204 24.97 -9.16 1.89
C MET A 204 26.01 -10.12 2.44
N CYS A 205 26.08 -10.31 3.75
CA CYS A 205 27.01 -11.26 4.36
C CYS A 205 26.70 -12.71 3.96
N ALA A 206 25.42 -13.06 3.79
CA ALA A 206 25.01 -14.39 3.36
C ALA A 206 25.26 -14.65 1.86
N ALA A 207 25.25 -13.62 1.03
CA ALA A 207 25.50 -13.69 -0.41
C ALA A 207 27.01 -13.67 -0.77
N SER A 208 27.91 -13.48 0.20
CA SER A 208 29.35 -13.51 -0.04
C SER A 208 29.81 -14.93 -0.40
N PRO A 209 30.58 -15.12 -1.50
CA PRO A 209 31.05 -16.44 -1.92
C PRO A 209 31.97 -17.14 -0.90
N ALA A 210 32.44 -16.43 0.12
CA ALA A 210 33.23 -16.96 1.22
C ALA A 210 32.44 -17.34 2.48
N ALA A 211 31.10 -17.23 2.45
CA ALA A 211 30.28 -17.69 3.57
C ALA A 211 30.11 -19.20 3.51
N PRO A 212 30.37 -19.93 4.61
CA PRO A 212 30.06 -21.36 4.68
C PRO A 212 28.55 -21.52 4.39
N SER A 213 28.22 -22.51 3.58
CA SER A 213 26.88 -22.81 3.07
C SER A 213 25.83 -22.92 4.19
N ARG A 214 25.34 -21.77 4.67
CA ARG A 214 24.11 -21.71 5.44
C ARG A 214 22.95 -21.63 4.44
N ARG A 215 21.95 -22.48 4.64
CA ARG A 215 20.74 -22.57 3.84
C ARG A 215 20.25 -21.15 3.51
N PRO A 216 19.80 -20.88 2.26
CA PRO A 216 19.24 -19.58 1.91
C PRO A 216 18.11 -19.27 2.88
N CYS A 217 18.11 -18.03 3.40
CA CYS A 217 16.98 -17.52 4.16
C CYS A 217 15.73 -17.67 3.28
N THR A 218 14.84 -18.56 3.66
CA THR A 218 13.50 -18.63 3.09
C THR A 218 12.78 -17.35 3.47
N GLY A 219 12.81 -16.35 2.61
CA GLY A 219 12.21 -15.05 2.85
C GLY A 219 12.89 -13.84 2.22
N CYS A 220 14.09 -14.00 1.65
CA CYS A 220 14.65 -12.93 0.83
C CYS A 220 14.26 -13.14 -0.64
N PRO A 221 13.36 -12.34 -1.21
CA PRO A 221 13.06 -12.44 -2.62
C PRO A 221 14.34 -12.17 -3.43
N ARG A 222 14.63 -13.04 -4.40
CA ARG A 222 15.72 -12.80 -5.36
C ARG A 222 15.25 -11.72 -6.33
N HIS A 223 15.75 -10.52 -6.16
CA HIS A 223 15.36 -9.38 -6.96
C HIS A 223 16.33 -9.16 -8.12
N THR A 224 15.90 -9.42 -9.35
CA THR A 224 16.65 -9.13 -10.56
C THR A 224 15.83 -8.21 -11.47
N LEU A 225 16.33 -7.00 -11.74
CA LEU A 225 15.79 -6.16 -12.79
C LEU A 225 16.33 -6.58 -14.16
N SER A 226 15.45 -6.82 -15.11
CA SER A 226 15.77 -6.82 -16.53
C SER A 226 15.98 -5.38 -17.00
N SER A 227 16.91 -5.16 -17.91
CA SER A 227 17.21 -3.84 -18.50
C SER A 227 16.10 -3.29 -19.42
N LYS A 228 15.02 -4.02 -19.62
CA LYS A 228 13.78 -3.52 -20.21
C LYS A 228 12.78 -3.27 -19.08
N PRO A 229 12.16 -2.09 -19.01
CA PRO A 229 11.05 -1.89 -18.09
C PRO A 229 10.00 -2.97 -18.41
N PRO A 230 9.50 -3.72 -17.43
CA PRO A 230 8.38 -4.63 -17.66
C PRO A 230 7.20 -3.77 -18.15
N ARG A 231 6.50 -4.24 -19.17
CA ARG A 231 5.19 -3.69 -19.51
C ARG A 231 4.37 -3.76 -18.22
N PRO A 232 3.74 -2.66 -17.80
CA PRO A 232 2.97 -2.67 -16.57
C PRO A 232 1.90 -3.77 -16.67
N ALA A 233 1.92 -4.71 -15.75
CA ALA A 233 1.05 -5.88 -15.74
C ALA A 233 -0.45 -5.53 -15.71
N TRP A 234 -0.79 -4.30 -15.32
CA TRP A 234 -2.16 -3.78 -15.33
C TRP A 234 -2.62 -3.30 -16.73
N ALA A 235 -1.71 -3.10 -17.70
CA ALA A 235 -2.07 -2.73 -19.08
C ALA A 235 -2.86 -3.82 -19.84
N GLY A 236 -3.03 -5.00 -19.25
CA GLY A 236 -3.80 -6.11 -19.81
C GLY A 236 -5.11 -6.41 -19.09
N ALA A 237 -5.43 -5.73 -17.99
CA ALA A 237 -6.58 -6.07 -17.13
C ALA A 237 -7.83 -5.22 -17.38
N TRP A 238 -7.76 -4.21 -18.27
CA TRP A 238 -8.93 -3.41 -18.63
C TRP A 238 -9.46 -3.87 -19.99
N PRO A 239 -10.73 -4.25 -20.10
CA PRO A 239 -11.32 -4.53 -21.41
C PRO A 239 -11.29 -3.23 -22.23
N ARG A 240 -10.74 -3.33 -23.43
CA ARG A 240 -10.88 -2.28 -24.45
C ARG A 240 -12.34 -2.28 -24.88
N THR A 241 -13.07 -1.27 -24.52
CA THR A 241 -14.31 -0.92 -25.21
C THR A 241 -13.99 -0.04 -26.40
#